data_f8e024741c405197927390e2d4fe2873
#
_entry.id   f8e024741c405197927390e2d4fe2873
#
_cell.length_a   1.000
_cell.length_b   1.000
_cell.length_c   1.000
_cell.angle_alpha   90.00
_cell.angle_beta   90.00
_cell.angle_gamma   90.00
#
_symmetry.space_group_name_H-M   'P 1'
#
loop_
_entity.id
_entity.type
_entity.pdbx_description
1 polymer ?
#
loop_
_entity_poly.entity_id
_entity_poly.type
_entity_poly.pdbx_seq_one_letter_code
_entity_poly.pdbx_strand_id
1 'polypeptide(L)'
;LGLPVLAVIDASGMAGTFGALAHGLQHYRPGLRWAGLLANRVGSAHHADLLRAGLREPSLWLGALARVQGAGTTSLLPERHLGLVAAHELDDALQRLDVAADALLATPLGQLPWQAEAGQSASWQDWSVDFEPCPEPAEAVQPWLAGRTVAVARDAAFSFIYQANLDCLRSMGARISFFSPLAAERLPDCDALWLPGGYPELHLDALAAHAALRGDIAAHVAAGRPVWAECGGMLALCERLTDTAGRTTDLWGLLPGHARMQPRLAGLGMQQLPTPWGLLRGHTFHYSRLDTSMAEAGRSSRPGQAPQPDRGEALYRQGSVHASYFHAWFASQPRAVAALLGADIPAGQAS
;
A
#
# COMPACT_ATOMS: atom_id res chain seq x y z
N LEU A 1 3.98 2.50 20.73
CA LEU A 1 2.56 2.90 20.67
C LEU A 1 1.75 2.41 21.90
N GLY A 2 2.24 1.40 22.65
CA GLY A 2 1.52 0.84 23.80
C GLY A 2 0.22 0.10 23.48
N LEU A 3 -0.05 -0.14 22.19
CA LEU A 3 -1.25 -0.84 21.73
C LEU A 3 -1.26 -2.30 22.19
N PRO A 4 -2.41 -2.84 22.64
CA PRO A 4 -2.56 -4.26 22.88
C PRO A 4 -2.46 -5.06 21.60
N VAL A 5 -1.79 -6.21 21.68
CA VAL A 5 -1.58 -7.11 20.54
C VAL A 5 -2.63 -8.21 20.54
N LEU A 6 -3.48 -8.23 19.53
CA LEU A 6 -4.32 -9.38 19.19
C LEU A 6 -3.61 -10.19 18.10
N ALA A 7 -3.23 -11.44 18.40
CA ALA A 7 -2.65 -12.32 17.40
C ALA A 7 -3.74 -13.13 16.68
N VAL A 8 -3.85 -12.96 15.38
CA VAL A 8 -4.69 -13.79 14.52
C VAL A 8 -3.78 -14.85 13.86
N ILE A 9 -3.97 -16.12 14.23
CA ILE A 9 -3.10 -17.23 13.82
C ILE A 9 -3.85 -18.13 12.84
N ASP A 10 -3.29 -18.35 11.65
CA ASP A 10 -3.78 -19.39 10.73
C ASP A 10 -3.57 -20.77 11.35
N ALA A 11 -4.65 -21.38 11.80
CA ALA A 11 -4.66 -22.67 12.45
C ALA A 11 -4.86 -23.86 11.48
N SER A 12 -4.88 -23.62 10.17
CA SER A 12 -5.04 -24.69 9.19
C SER A 12 -3.89 -25.70 9.31
N GLY A 13 -4.21 -26.94 9.67
CA GLY A 13 -3.22 -27.99 9.87
C GLY A 13 -2.43 -27.91 11.20
N MET A 14 -2.83 -27.07 12.14
CA MET A 14 -2.24 -27.01 13.48
C MET A 14 -3.07 -27.81 14.50
N ALA A 15 -2.39 -28.31 15.52
CA ALA A 15 -2.95 -28.87 16.75
C ALA A 15 -2.12 -28.37 17.94
N GLY A 16 -1.32 -29.19 18.61
CA GLY A 16 -0.45 -28.79 19.71
C GLY A 16 0.58 -27.71 19.37
N THR A 17 1.01 -27.62 18.12
CA THR A 17 1.91 -26.56 17.61
C THR A 17 1.31 -25.16 17.72
N PHE A 18 -0.01 -25.01 17.71
CA PHE A 18 -0.69 -23.74 17.93
C PHE A 18 -0.32 -23.10 19.27
N GLY A 19 -0.38 -23.89 20.37
CA GLY A 19 0.00 -23.43 21.70
C GLY A 19 1.48 -23.04 21.81
N ALA A 20 2.36 -23.78 21.13
CA ALA A 20 3.79 -23.45 21.07
C ALA A 20 4.05 -22.14 20.32
N LEU A 21 3.37 -21.92 19.19
CA LEU A 21 3.46 -20.68 18.42
C LEU A 21 2.90 -19.50 19.23
N ALA A 22 1.74 -19.66 19.84
CA ALA A 22 1.12 -18.65 20.69
C ALA A 22 2.06 -18.21 21.82
N HIS A 23 2.63 -19.18 22.54
CA HIS A 23 3.61 -18.94 23.60
C HIS A 23 4.87 -18.23 23.06
N GLY A 24 5.38 -18.68 21.94
CA GLY A 24 6.55 -18.05 21.29
C GLY A 24 6.30 -16.58 20.93
N LEU A 25 5.17 -16.28 20.28
CA LEU A 25 4.80 -14.90 19.92
C LEU A 25 4.68 -14.01 21.16
N GLN A 26 4.04 -14.51 22.21
CA GLN A 26 3.81 -13.77 23.46
C GLN A 26 5.14 -13.40 24.16
N HIS A 27 6.13 -14.30 24.17
CA HIS A 27 7.35 -14.18 24.96
C HIS A 27 8.57 -13.77 24.14
N TYR A 28 8.49 -13.75 22.80
CA TYR A 28 9.61 -13.42 21.94
C TYR A 28 10.13 -11.99 22.16
N ARG A 29 9.24 -11.05 22.45
CA ARG A 29 9.59 -9.68 22.85
C ARG A 29 8.97 -9.34 24.21
N PRO A 30 9.81 -8.99 25.20
CA PRO A 30 9.30 -8.53 26.49
C PRO A 30 8.59 -7.17 26.35
N GLY A 31 7.59 -6.91 27.21
CA GLY A 31 6.90 -5.62 27.28
C GLY A 31 5.76 -5.42 26.27
N LEU A 32 5.40 -6.43 25.46
CA LEU A 32 4.19 -6.38 24.66
C LEU A 32 2.94 -6.55 25.53
N ARG A 33 1.98 -5.64 25.41
CA ARG A 33 0.63 -5.84 25.99
C ARG A 33 -0.11 -6.83 25.09
N TRP A 34 -0.58 -7.92 25.67
CA TRP A 34 -1.35 -8.91 24.93
C TRP A 34 -2.83 -8.74 25.22
N ALA A 35 -3.65 -8.62 24.15
CA ALA A 35 -5.10 -8.68 24.20
C ALA A 35 -5.57 -10.13 24.17
N GLY A 36 -4.99 -10.96 23.30
CA GLY A 36 -5.34 -12.36 23.19
C GLY A 36 -5.05 -12.97 21.81
N LEU A 37 -5.67 -14.11 21.57
CA LEU A 37 -5.44 -14.97 20.41
C LEU A 37 -6.76 -15.31 19.73
N LEU A 38 -6.81 -15.15 18.42
CA LEU A 38 -7.91 -15.59 17.55
C LEU A 38 -7.37 -16.64 16.59
N ALA A 39 -7.92 -17.87 16.62
CA ALA A 39 -7.57 -18.90 15.67
C ALA A 39 -8.36 -18.69 14.36
N ASN A 40 -7.69 -18.60 13.23
CA ASN A 40 -8.33 -18.45 11.93
C ASN A 40 -8.27 -19.75 11.13
N ARG A 41 -9.19 -19.97 10.20
CA ARG A 41 -9.27 -21.13 9.29
C ARG A 41 -9.41 -22.45 10.02
N VAL A 42 -10.16 -22.46 11.09
CA VAL A 42 -10.40 -23.66 11.91
C VAL A 42 -11.34 -24.64 11.20
N GLY A 43 -11.01 -25.93 11.21
CA GLY A 43 -11.74 -26.93 10.43
C GLY A 43 -13.05 -27.41 11.05
N SER A 44 -13.18 -27.38 12.40
CA SER A 44 -14.36 -27.84 13.13
C SER A 44 -14.38 -27.32 14.57
N ALA A 45 -15.50 -27.48 15.27
CA ALA A 45 -15.60 -27.15 16.70
C ALA A 45 -14.60 -27.99 17.54
N HIS A 46 -14.49 -29.28 17.27
CA HIS A 46 -13.49 -30.14 17.93
C HIS A 46 -12.06 -29.65 17.68
N HIS A 47 -11.76 -29.16 16.48
CA HIS A 47 -10.45 -28.56 16.21
C HIS A 47 -10.24 -27.29 17.05
N ALA A 48 -11.24 -26.43 17.18
CA ALA A 48 -11.15 -25.26 18.07
C ALA A 48 -10.86 -25.65 19.53
N ASP A 49 -11.53 -26.69 20.04
CA ASP A 49 -11.31 -27.20 21.39
C ASP A 49 -9.90 -27.72 21.59
N LEU A 50 -9.34 -28.43 20.62
CA LEU A 50 -7.95 -28.91 20.65
C LEU A 50 -6.94 -27.76 20.67
N LEU A 51 -7.17 -26.72 19.87
CA LEU A 51 -6.31 -25.54 19.84
C LEU A 51 -6.34 -24.80 21.17
N ARG A 52 -7.54 -24.59 21.73
CA ARG A 52 -7.74 -23.93 23.03
C ARG A 52 -7.08 -24.73 24.17
N ALA A 53 -7.26 -26.05 24.19
CA ALA A 53 -6.67 -26.94 25.21
C ALA A 53 -5.14 -26.95 25.15
N GLY A 54 -4.53 -26.66 24.00
CA GLY A 54 -3.08 -26.57 23.82
C GLY A 54 -2.47 -25.27 24.33
N LEU A 55 -3.26 -24.27 24.73
CA LEU A 55 -2.75 -23.01 25.26
C LEU A 55 -2.29 -23.15 26.71
N ARG A 56 -1.14 -22.57 27.04
CA ARG A 56 -0.67 -22.44 28.44
C ARG A 56 -1.50 -21.48 29.25
N GLU A 57 -2.06 -20.45 28.60
CA GLU A 57 -2.90 -19.42 29.18
C GLU A 57 -4.26 -19.40 28.47
N PRO A 58 -5.23 -20.22 28.90
CA PRO A 58 -6.56 -20.29 28.27
C PRO A 58 -7.34 -18.96 28.26
N SER A 59 -7.00 -18.04 29.15
CA SER A 59 -7.60 -16.68 29.23
C SER A 59 -7.29 -15.83 27.99
N LEU A 60 -6.23 -16.16 27.25
CA LEU A 60 -5.90 -15.47 25.99
C LEU A 60 -6.76 -15.91 24.79
N TRP A 61 -7.57 -16.95 24.96
CA TRP A 61 -8.42 -17.44 23.88
C TRP A 61 -9.62 -16.51 23.65
N LEU A 62 -9.63 -15.87 22.50
CA LEU A 62 -10.67 -14.94 22.06
C LEU A 62 -11.59 -15.53 20.98
N GLY A 63 -11.35 -16.79 20.61
CA GLY A 63 -12.23 -17.52 19.73
C GLY A 63 -11.56 -18.14 18.53
N ALA A 64 -12.41 -18.70 17.68
CA ALA A 64 -12.02 -19.36 16.43
C ALA A 64 -12.94 -18.92 15.30
N LEU A 65 -12.35 -18.63 14.15
CA LEU A 65 -13.07 -18.41 12.90
C LEU A 65 -12.97 -19.67 12.05
N ALA A 66 -14.10 -20.23 11.69
CA ALA A 66 -14.17 -21.42 10.87
C ALA A 66 -13.64 -21.14 9.44
N ARG A 67 -13.08 -22.16 8.81
CA ARG A 67 -12.79 -22.10 7.38
C ARG A 67 -14.10 -21.99 6.61
N VAL A 68 -14.26 -20.91 5.85
CA VAL A 68 -15.42 -20.76 4.98
C VAL A 68 -15.26 -21.74 3.81
N GLN A 69 -16.21 -22.69 3.70
CA GLN A 69 -16.35 -23.58 2.57
C GLN A 69 -17.41 -23.00 1.64
N GLY A 70 -17.01 -22.46 0.51
CA GLY A 70 -17.90 -22.01 -0.55
C GLY A 70 -17.58 -22.72 -1.86
N ALA A 71 -18.55 -22.89 -2.72
CA ALA A 71 -18.36 -23.51 -4.02
C ALA A 71 -17.30 -22.76 -4.84
N GLY A 72 -16.09 -23.33 -4.90
CA GLY A 72 -14.99 -22.82 -5.73
C GLY A 72 -14.02 -21.82 -5.11
N THR A 73 -14.21 -21.38 -3.85
CA THR A 73 -13.27 -20.45 -3.20
C THR A 73 -12.85 -20.95 -1.80
N THR A 74 -11.54 -20.95 -1.55
CA THR A 74 -10.95 -21.30 -0.24
C THR A 74 -10.90 -20.12 0.73
N SER A 75 -11.33 -18.94 0.30
CA SER A 75 -11.29 -17.68 1.08
C SER A 75 -12.58 -16.89 0.88
N LEU A 76 -13.04 -16.26 1.95
CA LEU A 76 -14.19 -15.35 1.91
C LEU A 76 -13.88 -14.10 1.08
N LEU A 77 -12.67 -13.57 1.23
CA LEU A 77 -12.16 -12.48 0.41
C LEU A 77 -11.09 -13.04 -0.54
N PRO A 78 -11.28 -12.94 -1.86
CA PRO A 78 -10.32 -13.44 -2.83
C PRO A 78 -9.00 -12.65 -2.77
N GLU A 79 -7.92 -13.35 -3.07
CA GLU A 79 -6.56 -12.81 -3.08
C GLU A 79 -5.99 -12.84 -4.51
N ARG A 80 -5.12 -11.91 -4.81
CA ARG A 80 -4.26 -11.89 -5.99
C ARG A 80 -2.80 -11.68 -5.61
N HIS A 81 -1.90 -11.61 -6.56
CA HIS A 81 -0.44 -11.55 -6.31
C HIS A 81 0.03 -10.37 -5.44
N LEU A 82 -0.68 -9.24 -5.43
CA LEU A 82 -0.37 -8.08 -4.56
C LEU A 82 -1.24 -8.00 -3.30
N GLY A 83 -2.05 -9.00 -3.01
CA GLY A 83 -2.93 -9.03 -1.84
C GLY A 83 -4.39 -9.26 -2.20
N LEU A 84 -5.31 -8.66 -1.46
CA LEU A 84 -6.75 -8.81 -1.70
C LEU A 84 -7.19 -8.16 -3.01
N VAL A 85 -8.23 -8.71 -3.61
CA VAL A 85 -8.97 -8.05 -4.69
C VAL A 85 -9.61 -6.77 -4.13
N ALA A 86 -9.57 -5.68 -4.89
CA ALA A 86 -10.12 -4.43 -4.42
C ALA A 86 -11.65 -4.53 -4.23
N ALA A 87 -12.19 -3.89 -3.20
CA ALA A 87 -13.60 -4.04 -2.82
C ALA A 87 -14.59 -3.66 -3.95
N HIS A 88 -14.22 -2.68 -4.79
CA HIS A 88 -15.05 -2.26 -5.93
C HIS A 88 -15.06 -3.26 -7.10
N GLU A 89 -14.20 -4.28 -7.07
CA GLU A 89 -14.16 -5.35 -8.07
C GLU A 89 -14.99 -6.57 -7.64
N LEU A 90 -15.58 -6.53 -6.44
CA LEU A 90 -16.42 -7.60 -5.89
C LEU A 90 -17.87 -7.12 -5.80
N ASP A 91 -18.74 -7.64 -6.66
CA ASP A 91 -20.17 -7.28 -6.66
C ASP A 91 -20.87 -7.61 -5.32
N ASP A 92 -20.36 -8.62 -4.61
CA ASP A 92 -20.89 -9.13 -3.33
C ASP A 92 -19.98 -8.79 -2.12
N ALA A 93 -19.11 -7.75 -2.24
CA ALA A 93 -18.13 -7.40 -1.20
C ALA A 93 -18.78 -7.17 0.18
N LEU A 94 -19.88 -6.43 0.23
CA LEU A 94 -20.59 -6.14 1.49
C LEU A 94 -21.18 -7.42 2.09
N GLN A 95 -21.79 -8.28 1.31
CA GLN A 95 -22.33 -9.55 1.79
C GLN A 95 -21.24 -10.46 2.36
N ARG A 96 -20.05 -10.49 1.74
CA ARG A 96 -18.90 -11.24 2.25
C ARG A 96 -18.38 -10.66 3.55
N LEU A 97 -18.37 -9.34 3.68
CA LEU A 97 -17.99 -8.65 4.92
C LEU A 97 -19.02 -8.92 6.04
N ASP A 98 -20.32 -8.93 5.74
CA ASP A 98 -21.37 -9.27 6.71
C ASP A 98 -21.19 -10.69 7.23
N VAL A 99 -20.93 -11.67 6.35
CA VAL A 99 -20.63 -13.05 6.77
C VAL A 99 -19.40 -13.12 7.66
N ALA A 100 -18.35 -12.34 7.36
CA ALA A 100 -17.15 -12.29 8.20
C ALA A 100 -17.42 -11.63 9.55
N ALA A 101 -18.22 -10.56 9.56
CA ALA A 101 -18.64 -9.86 10.77
C ALA A 101 -19.49 -10.75 11.68
N ASP A 102 -20.48 -11.45 11.13
CA ASP A 102 -21.32 -12.39 11.88
C ASP A 102 -20.48 -13.51 12.51
N ALA A 103 -19.53 -14.06 11.76
CA ALA A 103 -18.61 -15.07 12.28
C ALA A 103 -17.74 -14.54 13.42
N LEU A 104 -17.27 -13.30 13.33
CA LEU A 104 -16.49 -12.65 14.39
C LEU A 104 -17.36 -12.35 15.62
N LEU A 105 -18.56 -11.82 15.42
CA LEU A 105 -19.51 -11.50 16.48
C LEU A 105 -19.95 -12.75 17.27
N ALA A 106 -19.92 -13.93 16.66
CA ALA A 106 -20.19 -15.19 17.33
C ALA A 106 -19.04 -15.68 18.23
N THR A 107 -17.86 -15.05 18.20
CA THR A 107 -16.70 -15.42 19.02
C THR A 107 -16.70 -14.70 20.38
N PRO A 108 -15.93 -15.19 21.38
CA PRO A 108 -15.69 -14.43 22.61
C PRO A 108 -15.15 -13.02 22.37
N LEU A 109 -14.34 -12.81 21.31
CA LEU A 109 -13.85 -11.50 20.91
C LEU A 109 -15.01 -10.57 20.53
N GLY A 110 -15.92 -11.03 19.68
CA GLY A 110 -17.08 -10.24 19.25
C GLY A 110 -18.10 -9.97 20.34
N GLN A 111 -18.09 -10.77 21.41
CA GLN A 111 -18.99 -10.64 22.55
C GLN A 111 -18.40 -9.77 23.69
N LEU A 112 -17.20 -9.23 23.53
CA LEU A 112 -16.60 -8.33 24.52
C LEU A 112 -17.46 -7.07 24.68
N PRO A 113 -17.86 -6.69 25.90
CA PRO A 113 -18.55 -5.44 26.15
C PRO A 113 -17.61 -4.25 25.95
N TRP A 114 -18.19 -3.07 25.72
CA TRP A 114 -17.40 -1.85 25.68
C TRP A 114 -16.71 -1.55 27.02
N GLN A 115 -17.44 -1.68 28.11
CA GLN A 115 -16.94 -1.54 29.49
C GLN A 115 -17.08 -2.85 30.22
N ALA A 116 -16.12 -3.17 31.07
CA ALA A 116 -16.21 -4.37 31.90
C ALA A 116 -17.39 -4.26 32.88
N GLU A 117 -18.29 -5.25 32.86
CA GLU A 117 -19.33 -5.43 33.83
C GLU A 117 -18.82 -6.28 35.00
N ALA A 118 -19.56 -6.26 36.14
CA ALA A 118 -19.18 -7.03 37.30
C ALA A 118 -19.06 -8.53 36.96
N GLY A 119 -17.87 -9.10 37.14
CA GLY A 119 -17.57 -10.51 36.84
C GLY A 119 -17.02 -10.79 35.46
N GLN A 120 -16.83 -9.79 34.62
CA GLN A 120 -16.15 -9.94 33.32
C GLN A 120 -14.65 -9.62 33.43
N SER A 121 -13.84 -10.40 32.74
CA SER A 121 -12.38 -10.32 32.84
C SER A 121 -11.69 -9.39 31.79
N ALA A 122 -12.44 -8.93 30.80
CA ALA A 122 -11.93 -8.03 29.75
C ALA A 122 -13.04 -7.23 29.10
N SER A 123 -12.70 -6.05 28.62
CA SER A 123 -13.59 -5.17 27.84
C SER A 123 -12.78 -4.49 26.70
N TRP A 124 -13.49 -3.91 25.73
CA TRP A 124 -12.85 -3.10 24.69
C TRP A 124 -12.16 -1.86 25.29
N GLN A 125 -12.68 -1.31 26.38
CA GLN A 125 -12.10 -0.16 27.07
C GLN A 125 -10.72 -0.50 27.65
N ASP A 126 -10.50 -1.72 28.15
CA ASP A 126 -9.18 -2.14 28.66
C ASP A 126 -8.11 -2.19 27.57
N TRP A 127 -8.55 -2.29 26.31
CA TRP A 127 -7.68 -2.30 25.14
C TRP A 127 -7.58 -0.97 24.44
N SER A 128 -8.34 0.02 24.88
CA SER A 128 -8.23 1.37 24.33
C SER A 128 -6.90 2.01 24.73
N VAL A 129 -6.40 2.85 23.85
CA VAL A 129 -5.20 3.65 24.07
C VAL A 129 -5.51 5.06 23.62
N ASP A 130 -5.39 6.00 24.52
CA ASP A 130 -5.45 7.41 24.16
C ASP A 130 -4.12 7.78 23.48
N PHE A 131 -4.20 8.22 22.24
CA PHE A 131 -3.05 8.76 21.56
C PHE A 131 -2.91 10.24 21.92
N GLU A 132 -1.74 10.61 22.40
CA GLU A 132 -1.35 12.01 22.40
C GLU A 132 -1.48 12.53 20.96
N PRO A 133 -2.08 13.71 20.73
CA PRO A 133 -2.07 14.33 19.43
C PRO A 133 -0.63 14.31 18.88
N CYS A 134 -0.49 13.91 17.62
CA CYS A 134 0.82 14.00 16.98
C CYS A 134 1.30 15.46 17.15
N PRO A 135 2.49 15.70 17.73
CA PRO A 135 3.00 17.06 17.82
C PRO A 135 2.95 17.68 16.43
N GLU A 136 2.47 18.90 16.34
CA GLU A 136 2.49 19.63 15.07
C GLU A 136 3.90 19.56 14.51
N PRO A 137 4.06 19.38 13.17
CA PRO A 137 5.37 19.38 12.57
C PRO A 137 6.11 20.64 13.00
N ALA A 138 7.38 20.50 13.36
CA ALA A 138 8.22 21.60 13.87
C ALA A 138 8.27 22.79 12.89
N GLU A 139 8.00 22.54 11.60
CA GLU A 139 7.80 23.56 10.58
C GLU A 139 6.42 23.38 9.95
N ALA A 140 5.64 24.46 9.94
CA ALA A 140 4.36 24.47 9.21
C ALA A 140 4.61 24.18 7.73
N VAL A 141 3.79 23.31 7.15
CA VAL A 141 3.87 23.01 5.71
C VAL A 141 3.61 24.29 4.94
N GLN A 142 4.61 24.72 4.17
CA GLN A 142 4.51 25.94 3.36
C GLN A 142 3.64 25.68 2.11
N PRO A 143 2.92 26.68 1.61
CA PRO A 143 2.05 26.53 0.44
C PRO A 143 2.83 26.54 -0.89
N TRP A 144 3.87 25.70 -1.00
CA TRP A 144 4.76 25.64 -2.18
C TRP A 144 4.05 25.34 -3.51
N LEU A 145 2.86 24.74 -3.45
CA LEU A 145 2.06 24.41 -4.61
C LEU A 145 0.82 25.33 -4.76
N ALA A 146 0.84 26.50 -4.07
CA ALA A 146 -0.27 27.44 -4.16
C ALA A 146 -0.55 27.84 -5.62
N GLY A 147 -1.82 27.77 -6.01
CA GLY A 147 -2.28 28.08 -7.37
C GLY A 147 -2.01 27.01 -8.42
N ARG A 148 -1.25 25.94 -8.09
CA ARG A 148 -0.98 24.84 -9.01
C ARG A 148 -2.07 23.77 -8.97
N THR A 149 -2.32 23.17 -10.12
CA THR A 149 -3.18 21.99 -10.25
C THR A 149 -2.33 20.75 -10.47
N VAL A 150 -2.52 19.75 -9.61
CA VAL A 150 -1.91 18.41 -9.75
C VAL A 150 -2.97 17.46 -10.28
N ALA A 151 -2.78 16.95 -11.50
CA ALA A 151 -3.61 15.86 -12.01
C ALA A 151 -3.17 14.53 -11.39
N VAL A 152 -4.13 13.71 -10.98
CA VAL A 152 -3.88 12.41 -10.35
C VAL A 152 -4.70 11.35 -11.06
N ALA A 153 -4.02 10.36 -11.66
CA ALA A 153 -4.69 9.20 -12.23
C ALA A 153 -5.35 8.38 -11.10
N ARG A 154 -6.64 8.06 -11.25
CA ARG A 154 -7.38 7.31 -10.23
C ARG A 154 -8.45 6.44 -10.85
N ASP A 155 -8.17 5.16 -10.93
CA ASP A 155 -9.10 4.09 -11.31
C ASP A 155 -8.54 2.72 -10.85
N ALA A 156 -9.07 1.61 -11.38
CA ALA A 156 -8.61 0.27 -11.03
C ALA A 156 -7.14 0.00 -11.41
N ALA A 157 -6.61 0.65 -12.45
CA ALA A 157 -5.21 0.53 -12.85
C ALA A 157 -4.27 1.38 -11.98
N PHE A 158 -4.78 2.46 -11.35
CA PHE A 158 -4.02 3.45 -10.57
C PHE A 158 -4.69 3.69 -9.21
N SER A 159 -4.74 2.67 -8.39
CA SER A 159 -5.53 2.64 -7.15
C SER A 159 -4.72 2.84 -5.86
N PHE A 160 -3.37 2.82 -5.92
CA PHE A 160 -2.54 2.93 -4.72
C PHE A 160 -2.33 4.39 -4.33
N ILE A 161 -3.40 5.01 -3.87
CA ILE A 161 -3.43 6.41 -3.45
C ILE A 161 -3.67 6.48 -1.95
N TYR A 162 -2.69 7.02 -1.21
CA TYR A 162 -2.86 7.29 0.21
C TYR A 162 -3.58 8.62 0.41
N GLN A 163 -4.65 8.61 1.23
CA GLN A 163 -5.37 9.83 1.55
C GLN A 163 -4.45 10.90 2.15
N ALA A 164 -3.50 10.50 2.99
CA ALA A 164 -2.51 11.41 3.58
C ALA A 164 -1.60 12.09 2.53
N ASN A 165 -1.35 11.45 1.38
CA ASN A 165 -0.62 12.10 0.27
C ASN A 165 -1.47 13.18 -0.38
N LEU A 166 -2.78 12.93 -0.57
CA LEU A 166 -3.71 13.95 -1.08
C LEU A 166 -3.84 15.12 -0.10
N ASP A 167 -3.91 14.84 1.19
CA ASP A 167 -4.00 15.86 2.23
C ASP A 167 -2.71 16.69 2.31
N CYS A 168 -1.55 16.05 2.14
CA CYS A 168 -0.27 16.74 2.03
C CYS A 168 -0.22 17.68 0.81
N LEU A 169 -0.70 17.25 -0.37
CA LEU A 169 -0.78 18.13 -1.54
C LEU A 169 -1.71 19.33 -1.29
N ARG A 170 -2.86 19.12 -0.66
CA ARG A 170 -3.80 20.20 -0.30
C ARG A 170 -3.20 21.15 0.72
N SER A 171 -2.50 20.65 1.73
CA SER A 171 -1.84 21.49 2.74
C SER A 171 -0.73 22.36 2.14
N MET A 172 -0.11 21.92 1.04
CA MET A 172 0.83 22.72 0.25
C MET A 172 0.13 23.70 -0.72
N GLY A 173 -1.20 23.78 -0.71
CA GLY A 173 -1.99 24.71 -1.53
C GLY A 173 -2.32 24.20 -2.94
N ALA A 174 -2.06 22.93 -3.26
CA ALA A 174 -2.40 22.38 -4.57
C ALA A 174 -3.91 22.14 -4.73
N ARG A 175 -4.42 22.40 -5.93
CA ARG A 175 -5.70 21.85 -6.40
C ARG A 175 -5.45 20.45 -6.97
N ILE A 176 -6.30 19.50 -6.62
CA ILE A 176 -6.21 18.14 -7.14
C ILE A 176 -7.32 17.92 -8.15
N SER A 177 -6.95 17.46 -9.35
CA SER A 177 -7.87 17.06 -10.41
C SER A 177 -7.67 15.58 -10.69
N PHE A 178 -8.69 14.75 -10.42
CA PHE A 178 -8.64 13.33 -10.76
C PHE A 178 -9.06 13.09 -12.19
N PHE A 179 -8.50 12.05 -12.80
CA PHE A 179 -8.93 11.53 -14.09
C PHE A 179 -8.74 10.03 -14.15
N SER A 180 -9.54 9.36 -14.98
CA SER A 180 -9.50 7.91 -15.17
C SER A 180 -8.91 7.57 -16.54
N PRO A 181 -7.68 7.04 -16.59
CA PRO A 181 -7.15 6.44 -17.81
C PRO A 181 -8.02 5.34 -18.39
N LEU A 182 -8.64 4.49 -17.57
CA LEU A 182 -9.49 3.39 -18.04
C LEU A 182 -10.83 3.86 -18.62
N ALA A 183 -11.36 5.00 -18.18
CA ALA A 183 -12.57 5.60 -18.73
C ALA A 183 -12.32 6.45 -20.00
N ALA A 184 -11.12 6.37 -20.58
CA ALA A 184 -10.70 7.17 -21.73
C ALA A 184 -10.77 8.71 -21.51
N GLU A 185 -10.67 9.15 -20.28
CA GLU A 185 -10.62 10.56 -19.96
C GLU A 185 -9.33 11.19 -20.46
N ARG A 186 -9.44 12.43 -20.95
CA ARG A 186 -8.28 13.24 -21.33
C ARG A 186 -7.54 13.72 -20.09
N LEU A 187 -6.25 14.03 -20.24
CA LEU A 187 -5.51 14.68 -19.17
C LEU A 187 -6.14 16.06 -18.90
N PRO A 188 -6.60 16.34 -17.67
CA PRO A 188 -7.11 17.66 -17.34
C PRO A 188 -5.99 18.71 -17.41
N ASP A 189 -6.35 19.97 -17.59
CA ASP A 189 -5.35 21.05 -17.53
C ASP A 189 -4.70 21.06 -16.13
N CYS A 190 -3.37 20.93 -16.11
CA CYS A 190 -2.61 20.77 -14.87
C CYS A 190 -1.18 21.27 -15.02
N ASP A 191 -0.59 21.64 -13.90
CA ASP A 191 0.80 22.08 -13.80
C ASP A 191 1.75 20.91 -13.54
N ALA A 192 1.23 19.85 -12.91
CA ALA A 192 1.97 18.62 -12.60
C ALA A 192 1.07 17.39 -12.71
N LEU A 193 1.68 16.24 -13.01
CA LEU A 193 0.99 14.94 -13.12
C LEU A 193 1.55 13.96 -12.09
N TRP A 194 0.65 13.32 -11.33
CA TRP A 194 0.98 12.17 -10.50
C TRP A 194 0.28 10.91 -11.03
N LEU A 195 1.09 9.93 -11.42
CA LEU A 195 0.67 8.58 -11.80
C LEU A 195 1.01 7.64 -10.64
N PRO A 196 0.06 7.31 -9.77
CA PRO A 196 0.31 6.42 -8.64
C PRO A 196 0.47 4.97 -9.06
N GLY A 197 0.81 4.11 -8.10
CA GLY A 197 0.84 2.68 -8.31
C GLY A 197 -0.56 2.07 -8.47
N GLY A 198 -0.58 0.79 -8.81
CA GLY A 198 -1.80 0.01 -9.02
C GLY A 198 -1.53 -1.25 -9.82
N TYR A 199 -2.49 -1.65 -10.64
CA TYR A 199 -2.49 -2.89 -11.41
C TYR A 199 -2.62 -2.66 -12.93
N PRO A 200 -1.72 -1.90 -13.58
CA PRO A 200 -1.82 -1.64 -15.02
C PRO A 200 -1.76 -2.93 -15.85
N GLU A 201 -1.08 -3.99 -15.36
CA GLU A 201 -0.97 -5.28 -16.03
C GLU A 201 -2.31 -6.03 -16.19
N LEU A 202 -3.33 -5.67 -15.40
CA LEU A 202 -4.68 -6.23 -15.52
C LEU A 202 -5.54 -5.49 -16.55
N HIS A 203 -5.06 -4.33 -17.05
CA HIS A 203 -5.82 -3.41 -17.89
C HIS A 203 -5.09 -2.99 -19.17
N LEU A 204 -4.17 -3.85 -19.67
CA LEU A 204 -3.25 -3.52 -20.76
C LEU A 204 -3.96 -3.05 -22.03
N ASP A 205 -5.02 -3.74 -22.45
CA ASP A 205 -5.75 -3.42 -23.69
C ASP A 205 -6.42 -2.04 -23.59
N ALA A 206 -7.03 -1.73 -22.45
CA ALA A 206 -7.64 -0.42 -22.22
C ALA A 206 -6.59 0.70 -22.23
N LEU A 207 -5.48 0.52 -21.52
CA LEU A 207 -4.41 1.52 -21.46
C LEU A 207 -3.74 1.73 -22.82
N ALA A 208 -3.52 0.66 -23.60
CA ALA A 208 -2.93 0.73 -24.94
C ALA A 208 -3.84 1.45 -25.93
N ALA A 209 -5.16 1.29 -25.80
CA ALA A 209 -6.13 1.87 -26.74
C ALA A 209 -6.25 3.40 -26.65
N HIS A 210 -5.79 4.02 -25.52
CA HIS A 210 -6.01 5.45 -25.25
C HIS A 210 -4.96 6.37 -25.90
N ALA A 211 -4.91 6.41 -27.22
CA ALA A 211 -3.98 7.24 -27.97
C ALA A 211 -4.11 8.74 -27.66
N ALA A 212 -5.33 9.22 -27.38
CA ALA A 212 -5.57 10.63 -27.05
C ALA A 212 -4.92 11.01 -25.70
N LEU A 213 -5.13 10.23 -24.64
CA LEU A 213 -4.50 10.46 -23.33
C LEU A 213 -2.97 10.34 -23.44
N ARG A 214 -2.47 9.33 -24.17
CA ARG A 214 -1.03 9.21 -24.45
C ARG A 214 -0.49 10.49 -25.09
N GLY A 215 -1.20 11.05 -26.07
CA GLY A 215 -0.83 12.30 -26.72
C GLY A 215 -0.82 13.50 -25.76
N ASP A 216 -1.80 13.58 -24.86
CA ASP A 216 -1.88 14.63 -23.86
C ASP A 216 -0.70 14.56 -22.87
N ILE A 217 -0.39 13.36 -22.36
CA ILE A 217 0.74 13.17 -21.44
C ILE A 217 2.06 13.46 -22.16
N ALA A 218 2.22 13.04 -23.42
CA ALA A 218 3.38 13.37 -24.23
C ALA A 218 3.56 14.89 -24.41
N ALA A 219 2.47 15.62 -24.68
CA ALA A 219 2.50 17.07 -24.78
C ALA A 219 2.83 17.73 -23.43
N HIS A 220 2.31 17.21 -22.32
CA HIS A 220 2.60 17.68 -20.95
C HIS A 220 4.12 17.53 -20.66
N VAL A 221 4.70 16.37 -20.98
CA VAL A 221 6.14 16.09 -20.80
C VAL A 221 6.97 16.97 -21.73
N ALA A 222 6.59 17.11 -23.02
CA ALA A 222 7.28 17.95 -23.98
C ALA A 222 7.29 19.44 -23.59
N ALA A 223 6.25 19.89 -22.88
CA ALA A 223 6.20 21.23 -22.30
C ALA A 223 7.07 21.39 -21.03
N GLY A 224 7.82 20.35 -20.63
CA GLY A 224 8.66 20.36 -19.44
C GLY A 224 7.88 20.32 -18.14
N ARG A 225 6.58 20.03 -18.16
CA ARG A 225 5.76 19.95 -16.96
C ARG A 225 6.07 18.66 -16.18
N PRO A 226 6.20 18.71 -14.85
CA PRO A 226 6.65 17.59 -14.04
C PRO A 226 5.66 16.43 -14.01
N VAL A 227 6.23 15.23 -14.00
CA VAL A 227 5.52 13.97 -13.79
C VAL A 227 6.21 13.20 -12.69
N TRP A 228 5.45 12.78 -11.68
CA TRP A 228 5.85 11.79 -10.68
C TRP A 228 5.10 10.49 -10.95
N ALA A 229 5.83 9.41 -11.25
CA ALA A 229 5.26 8.11 -11.59
C ALA A 229 5.77 7.00 -10.67
N GLU A 230 4.86 6.38 -9.93
CA GLU A 230 5.16 5.34 -8.95
C GLU A 230 4.74 3.97 -9.48
N CYS A 231 5.61 2.97 -9.40
CA CYS A 231 5.31 1.56 -9.64
C CYS A 231 4.44 1.35 -10.90
N GLY A 232 3.14 1.03 -10.75
CA GLY A 232 2.21 0.88 -11.87
C GLY A 232 2.14 2.10 -12.79
N GLY A 233 2.20 3.31 -12.23
CA GLY A 233 2.27 4.55 -13.01
C GLY A 233 3.52 4.65 -13.86
N MET A 234 4.68 4.22 -13.35
CA MET A 234 5.91 4.10 -14.13
C MET A 234 5.76 3.05 -15.25
N LEU A 235 5.18 1.89 -14.92
CA LEU A 235 4.99 0.82 -15.91
C LEU A 235 4.13 1.26 -17.09
N ALA A 236 3.08 2.05 -16.84
CA ALA A 236 2.22 2.59 -17.91
C ALA A 236 2.96 3.54 -18.86
N LEU A 237 3.97 4.26 -18.36
CA LEU A 237 4.82 5.14 -19.18
C LEU A 237 5.83 4.39 -20.03
N CYS A 238 6.16 3.13 -19.72
CA CYS A 238 7.13 2.33 -20.46
C CYS A 238 6.65 2.01 -21.88
N GLU A 239 7.58 1.54 -22.73
CA GLU A 239 7.26 1.11 -24.08
C GLU A 239 6.38 -0.13 -24.08
N ARG A 240 6.69 -1.10 -23.21
CA ARG A 240 6.00 -2.41 -23.19
C ARG A 240 5.87 -2.98 -21.79
N LEU A 241 4.81 -3.76 -21.59
CA LEU A 241 4.61 -4.56 -20.38
C LEU A 241 4.20 -5.99 -20.78
N THR A 242 4.88 -6.99 -20.20
CA THR A 242 4.52 -8.40 -20.29
C THR A 242 3.81 -8.82 -19.00
N ASP A 243 2.60 -9.33 -19.12
CA ASP A 243 1.79 -9.82 -17.99
C ASP A 243 2.24 -11.21 -17.49
N THR A 244 1.57 -11.73 -16.48
CA THR A 244 1.85 -13.05 -15.89
C THR A 244 1.54 -14.22 -16.81
N ALA A 245 0.69 -14.01 -17.83
CA ALA A 245 0.40 -15.00 -18.87
C ALA A 245 1.43 -15.00 -20.02
N GLY A 246 2.40 -14.09 -19.98
CA GLY A 246 3.44 -13.92 -21.01
C GLY A 246 2.99 -13.07 -22.20
N ARG A 247 1.82 -12.44 -22.16
CA ARG A 247 1.35 -11.53 -23.20
C ARG A 247 2.05 -10.19 -23.05
N THR A 248 2.66 -9.71 -24.14
CA THR A 248 3.32 -8.40 -24.21
C THR A 248 2.41 -7.41 -24.94
N THR A 249 2.23 -6.24 -24.35
CA THR A 249 1.44 -5.13 -24.90
C THR A 249 2.29 -3.87 -24.95
N ASP A 250 2.21 -3.14 -26.06
CA ASP A 250 2.80 -1.81 -26.19
C ASP A 250 1.95 -0.82 -25.37
N LEU A 251 2.64 0.00 -24.57
CA LEU A 251 2.00 0.99 -23.71
C LEU A 251 2.26 2.42 -24.20
N TRP A 252 2.39 3.37 -23.28
CA TRP A 252 2.47 4.78 -23.67
C TRP A 252 3.82 5.18 -24.30
N GLY A 253 4.91 4.43 -24.06
CA GLY A 253 6.20 4.60 -24.73
C GLY A 253 6.88 5.95 -24.48
N LEU A 254 6.62 6.56 -23.33
CA LEU A 254 7.22 7.83 -22.91
C LEU A 254 8.52 7.63 -22.14
N LEU A 255 8.72 6.44 -21.60
CA LEU A 255 9.96 5.99 -20.97
C LEU A 255 10.49 4.76 -21.72
N PRO A 256 11.78 4.75 -22.13
CA PRO A 256 12.37 3.58 -22.75
C PRO A 256 12.44 2.44 -21.73
N GLY A 257 11.84 1.31 -22.08
CA GLY A 257 11.92 0.14 -21.24
C GLY A 257 10.82 -0.88 -21.46
N HIS A 258 11.15 -2.10 -21.05
CA HIS A 258 10.24 -3.24 -21.09
C HIS A 258 10.08 -3.82 -19.68
N ALA A 259 8.89 -3.68 -19.11
CA ALA A 259 8.55 -4.27 -17.85
C ALA A 259 8.01 -5.70 -18.02
N ARG A 260 8.32 -6.58 -17.09
CA ARG A 260 7.83 -7.96 -17.08
C ARG A 260 7.35 -8.34 -15.69
N MET A 261 6.10 -8.82 -15.61
CA MET A 261 5.56 -9.39 -14.37
C MET A 261 6.32 -10.67 -14.01
N GLN A 262 6.57 -10.86 -12.74
CA GLN A 262 7.29 -12.02 -12.20
C GLN A 262 6.37 -12.88 -11.34
N PRO A 263 6.56 -14.20 -11.29
CA PRO A 263 5.78 -15.08 -10.41
C PRO A 263 6.15 -14.94 -8.93
N ARG A 264 7.28 -14.29 -8.64
CA ARG A 264 7.77 -14.05 -7.27
C ARG A 264 7.90 -12.56 -7.02
N LEU A 265 7.69 -12.18 -5.78
CA LEU A 265 7.89 -10.82 -5.28
C LEU A 265 9.31 -10.33 -5.63
N ALA A 266 9.39 -9.17 -6.29
CA ALA A 266 10.65 -8.57 -6.71
C ALA A 266 11.16 -7.49 -5.75
N GLY A 267 10.23 -6.73 -5.13
CA GLY A 267 10.56 -5.71 -4.13
C GLY A 267 9.55 -5.70 -2.99
N LEU A 268 10.05 -5.57 -1.75
CA LEU A 268 9.21 -5.49 -0.54
C LEU A 268 9.95 -4.76 0.57
N GLY A 269 9.26 -3.84 1.18
CA GLY A 269 9.62 -3.26 2.47
C GLY A 269 9.71 -1.75 2.50
N MET A 270 9.95 -1.24 3.72
CA MET A 270 10.13 0.18 3.95
C MET A 270 11.39 0.67 3.27
N GLN A 271 11.30 1.84 2.66
CA GLN A 271 12.37 2.48 1.90
C GLN A 271 12.48 3.96 2.26
N GLN A 272 13.64 4.53 1.99
CA GLN A 272 13.89 5.96 2.02
C GLN A 272 14.65 6.38 0.77
N LEU A 273 14.30 7.51 0.20
CA LEU A 273 14.92 8.07 -1.00
C LEU A 273 15.59 9.41 -0.64
N PRO A 274 16.91 9.49 -0.66
CA PRO A 274 17.60 10.77 -0.52
C PRO A 274 17.27 11.68 -1.70
N THR A 275 16.91 12.92 -1.41
CA THR A 275 16.68 13.97 -2.39
C THR A 275 17.47 15.23 -2.01
N PRO A 276 17.70 16.17 -2.94
CA PRO A 276 18.32 17.45 -2.62
C PRO A 276 17.54 18.29 -1.60
N TRP A 277 16.29 17.94 -1.33
CA TRP A 277 15.40 18.66 -0.41
C TRP A 277 15.12 17.91 0.89
N GLY A 278 15.82 16.79 1.12
CA GLY A 278 15.69 15.96 2.30
C GLY A 278 15.33 14.51 1.99
N LEU A 279 15.12 13.75 3.05
CA LEU A 279 14.90 12.29 2.98
C LEU A 279 13.43 11.96 2.85
N LEU A 280 13.01 11.56 1.65
CA LEU A 280 11.64 11.11 1.39
C LEU A 280 11.49 9.64 1.79
N ARG A 281 10.53 9.35 2.68
CA ARG A 281 10.22 7.98 3.13
C ARG A 281 9.10 7.38 2.31
N GLY A 282 9.06 6.06 2.26
CA GLY A 282 8.04 5.31 1.53
C GLY A 282 8.25 3.81 1.67
N HIS A 283 7.80 3.09 0.68
CA HIS A 283 7.99 1.64 0.63
C HIS A 283 8.07 1.17 -0.83
N THR A 284 8.42 -0.09 -1.01
CA THR A 284 8.33 -0.80 -2.27
C THR A 284 7.52 -2.07 -2.09
N PHE A 285 6.68 -2.39 -3.09
CA PHE A 285 5.93 -3.65 -3.16
C PHE A 285 5.55 -3.94 -4.61
N HIS A 286 6.30 -4.77 -5.31
CA HIS A 286 6.01 -5.09 -6.71
C HIS A 286 6.48 -6.49 -7.12
N TYR A 287 5.84 -7.01 -8.15
CA TYR A 287 6.13 -8.31 -8.80
C TYR A 287 6.68 -8.13 -10.21
N SER A 288 7.12 -6.95 -10.60
CA SER A 288 7.66 -6.72 -11.94
C SER A 288 9.14 -6.37 -11.90
N ARG A 289 9.80 -6.53 -13.06
CA ARG A 289 11.15 -6.04 -13.31
C ARG A 289 11.13 -5.18 -14.56
N LEU A 290 11.84 -4.08 -14.50
CA LEU A 290 12.04 -3.16 -15.62
C LEU A 290 13.43 -3.36 -16.20
N ASP A 291 13.47 -3.65 -17.49
CA ASP A 291 14.69 -3.63 -18.32
C ASP A 291 14.68 -2.32 -19.10
N THR A 292 15.64 -1.45 -18.82
CA THR A 292 15.66 -0.07 -19.35
C THR A 292 17.07 0.43 -19.55
N SER A 293 17.23 1.31 -20.55
CA SER A 293 18.46 2.07 -20.78
C SER A 293 18.49 3.42 -20.05
N MET A 294 17.46 3.76 -19.25
CA MET A 294 17.45 5.02 -18.52
C MET A 294 18.57 5.08 -17.49
N ALA A 295 19.20 6.24 -17.39
CA ALA A 295 20.14 6.50 -16.32
C ALA A 295 19.41 6.67 -14.97
N GLU A 296 20.01 6.10 -13.93
CA GLU A 296 19.53 6.32 -12.56
C GLU A 296 19.91 7.73 -12.11
N ALA A 297 18.93 8.49 -11.64
CA ALA A 297 19.11 9.81 -11.03
C ALA A 297 19.28 9.72 -9.51
N GLY A 298 18.98 8.57 -8.92
CA GLY A 298 19.07 8.29 -7.50
C GLY A 298 18.61 6.87 -7.18
N ARG A 299 18.74 6.49 -5.93
CA ARG A 299 18.33 5.14 -5.47
C ARG A 299 17.83 5.19 -4.04
N SER A 300 16.78 4.45 -3.77
CA SER A 300 16.27 4.26 -2.42
C SER A 300 17.12 3.26 -1.62
N SER A 301 16.96 3.28 -0.32
CA SER A 301 17.58 2.33 0.60
C SER A 301 16.63 1.95 1.73
N ARG A 302 16.96 0.92 2.48
CA ARG A 302 16.25 0.64 3.74
C ARG A 302 16.47 1.78 4.74
N PRO A 303 15.49 2.06 5.62
CA PRO A 303 15.65 3.08 6.64
C PRO A 303 16.94 2.92 7.45
N GLY A 304 17.68 4.00 7.62
CA GLY A 304 18.96 4.02 8.33
C GLY A 304 20.17 3.44 7.58
N GLN A 305 19.99 3.07 6.31
CA GLN A 305 21.08 2.55 5.47
C GLN A 305 21.39 3.53 4.33
N ALA A 306 22.65 3.58 3.91
CA ALA A 306 23.02 4.29 2.70
C ALA A 306 22.55 3.53 1.45
N PRO A 307 22.24 4.23 0.34
CA PRO A 307 21.97 3.58 -0.94
C PRO A 307 23.13 2.70 -1.40
N GLN A 308 22.81 1.55 -2.01
CA GLN A 308 23.76 0.62 -2.58
C GLN A 308 23.36 0.33 -4.04
N PRO A 309 24.31 0.11 -4.97
CA PRO A 309 24.02 0.01 -6.41
C PRO A 309 23.01 -1.10 -6.78
N ASP A 310 23.00 -2.18 -6.02
CA ASP A 310 22.23 -3.41 -6.28
C ASP A 310 21.07 -3.64 -5.29
N ARG A 311 20.78 -2.65 -4.44
CA ARG A 311 19.71 -2.73 -3.41
C ARG A 311 18.83 -1.49 -3.43
N GLY A 312 17.55 -1.67 -3.10
CA GLY A 312 16.55 -0.62 -3.15
C GLY A 312 16.09 -0.35 -4.59
N GLU A 313 15.29 0.69 -4.76
CA GLU A 313 14.66 1.03 -6.02
C GLU A 313 15.40 2.18 -6.71
N ALA A 314 15.64 2.04 -8.00
CA ALA A 314 16.17 3.11 -8.82
C ALA A 314 15.13 4.24 -8.96
N LEU A 315 15.56 5.48 -8.86
CA LEU A 315 14.84 6.64 -9.34
C LEU A 315 15.37 6.97 -10.73
N TYR A 316 14.53 6.83 -11.72
CA TYR A 316 14.82 7.23 -13.10
C TYR A 316 14.36 8.66 -13.35
N ARG A 317 15.09 9.37 -14.17
CA ARG A 317 14.72 10.70 -14.62
C ARG A 317 14.86 10.81 -16.13
N GLN A 318 13.78 11.20 -16.80
CA GLN A 318 13.81 11.52 -18.24
C GLN A 318 13.11 12.85 -18.48
N GLY A 319 13.89 13.89 -18.75
CA GLY A 319 13.36 15.24 -18.85
C GLY A 319 12.70 15.68 -17.53
N SER A 320 11.40 15.97 -17.59
CA SER A 320 10.55 16.34 -16.44
C SER A 320 9.90 15.17 -15.75
N VAL A 321 10.11 13.94 -16.22
CA VAL A 321 9.54 12.73 -15.63
C VAL A 321 10.49 12.15 -14.59
N HIS A 322 9.97 11.91 -13.39
CA HIS A 322 10.60 11.11 -12.35
C HIS A 322 9.77 9.83 -12.17
N ALA A 323 10.42 8.68 -12.20
CA ALA A 323 9.76 7.38 -12.16
C ALA A 323 10.53 6.37 -11.31
N SER A 324 9.84 5.59 -10.49
CA SER A 324 10.44 4.58 -9.61
C SER A 324 9.41 3.52 -9.22
N TYR A 325 9.87 2.37 -8.74
CA TYR A 325 9.03 1.42 -7.98
C TYR A 325 8.73 1.90 -6.55
N PHE A 326 9.38 2.97 -6.11
CA PHE A 326 9.21 3.55 -4.79
C PHE A 326 7.86 4.26 -4.67
N HIS A 327 7.05 3.86 -3.68
CA HIS A 327 5.81 4.54 -3.29
C HIS A 327 6.11 5.54 -2.20
N ALA A 328 5.99 6.81 -2.49
CA ALA A 328 6.36 7.88 -1.58
C ALA A 328 5.28 8.18 -0.53
N TRP A 329 5.72 8.40 0.71
CA TRP A 329 4.91 8.99 1.77
C TRP A 329 5.15 10.50 1.79
N PHE A 330 4.28 11.26 1.15
CA PHE A 330 4.47 12.69 0.89
C PHE A 330 4.66 13.53 2.16
N ALA A 331 3.89 13.22 3.20
CA ALA A 331 4.00 13.91 4.48
C ALA A 331 5.35 13.72 5.19
N SER A 332 6.17 12.75 4.78
CA SER A 332 7.52 12.56 5.35
C SER A 332 8.52 13.63 4.94
N GLN A 333 8.32 14.22 3.75
CA GLN A 333 9.17 15.30 3.23
C GLN A 333 8.39 16.15 2.20
N PRO A 334 7.44 17.00 2.65
CA PRO A 334 6.59 17.79 1.76
C PRO A 334 7.39 18.69 0.80
N ARG A 335 8.53 19.23 1.27
CA ARG A 335 9.42 20.06 0.47
C ARG A 335 9.98 19.32 -0.75
N ALA A 336 10.40 18.06 -0.58
CA ALA A 336 10.89 17.24 -1.69
C ALA A 336 9.77 16.94 -2.70
N VAL A 337 8.58 16.63 -2.20
CA VAL A 337 7.40 16.37 -3.05
C VAL A 337 7.03 17.60 -3.87
N ALA A 338 6.98 18.77 -3.25
CA ALA A 338 6.68 20.01 -3.95
C ALA A 338 7.70 20.32 -5.06
N ALA A 339 8.99 20.09 -4.80
CA ALA A 339 10.03 20.26 -5.80
C ALA A 339 9.93 19.23 -6.94
N LEU A 340 9.64 17.97 -6.64
CA LEU A 340 9.38 16.92 -7.66
C LEU A 340 8.15 17.26 -8.52
N LEU A 341 7.18 17.99 -7.97
CA LEU A 341 6.00 18.50 -8.67
C LEU A 341 6.20 19.91 -9.23
N GLY A 342 7.44 20.36 -9.35
CA GLY A 342 7.84 21.56 -10.08
C GLY A 342 7.75 22.87 -9.31
N ALA A 343 7.64 22.85 -7.98
CA ALA A 343 7.82 24.05 -7.19
C ALA A 343 9.29 24.50 -7.24
N ASP A 344 9.52 25.80 -7.39
CA ASP A 344 10.87 26.37 -7.36
C ASP A 344 11.36 26.46 -5.89
N ILE A 345 12.01 25.40 -5.46
CA ILE A 345 12.51 25.27 -4.08
C ILE A 345 14.02 25.06 -4.15
N PRO A 346 14.81 25.95 -3.53
CA PRO A 346 16.26 25.77 -3.49
C PRO A 346 16.62 24.45 -2.80
N ALA A 347 17.61 23.73 -3.32
CA ALA A 347 18.16 22.56 -2.66
C ALA A 347 18.64 22.96 -1.27
N GLY A 348 18.27 22.14 -0.26
CA GLY A 348 18.78 22.35 1.10
C GLY A 348 20.28 22.02 1.13
N GLN A 349 21.05 22.71 1.98
CA GLN A 349 22.37 22.21 2.35
C GLN A 349 22.15 20.88 3.08
N ALA A 350 22.77 19.81 2.59
CA ALA A 350 22.77 18.52 3.29
C ALA A 350 23.45 18.75 4.65
N SER A 351 22.66 18.68 5.72
CA SER A 351 23.17 18.69 7.09
C SER A 351 23.61 17.29 7.51
#